data_ab33e6d5e4ddda27adbc508bc79bb8c3
#
_entry.id   ab33e6d5e4ddda27adbc508bc79bb8c3
#
_cell.length_a   1.000
_cell.length_b   1.000
_cell.length_c   1.000
_cell.angle_alpha   90.00
_cell.angle_beta   90.00
_cell.angle_gamma   90.00
#
_symmetry.space_group_name_H-M   'P 1'
#
loop_
_entity.id
_entity.type
_entity.pdbx_description
1 polymer ?
#
loop_
_entity_poly.entity_id
_entity_poly.type
_entity_poly.pdbx_seq_one_letter_code
_entity_poly.pdbx_strand_id
1 'polypeptide(L)'
;GEDGKKLKTRSGEAVRLSELLNEAIDRAEVDLRKRLSDEKRREEESFIKQVATTVGLAAVKYADLSQNRVTNYQFSFDRMLALQGNTAPYLLYALVRIAGIARKGGDLKTTTEELLFNEPQEWDLIRELLRFDGIIAEVEEELLPNRLCNYLFELSQVFNRFYDQVPVLKADDASRSSRLALCRLTADTLKLGMNLLG
;
A
#
# COMPACT_ATOMS: atom_id res chain seq x y z
N GLY A 1 5.05 18.67 -14.63
CA GLY A 1 4.71 17.59 -15.58
C GLY A 1 5.94 16.75 -15.91
N GLU A 2 5.76 15.72 -16.70
CA GLU A 2 6.84 14.82 -17.15
C GLU A 2 7.94 15.57 -17.95
N ASP A 3 7.60 16.69 -18.58
CA ASP A 3 8.52 17.60 -19.28
C ASP A 3 9.30 18.55 -18.35
N GLY A 4 9.15 18.41 -17.04
CA GLY A 4 9.77 19.25 -16.03
C GLY A 4 9.15 20.64 -15.89
N LYS A 5 8.08 20.97 -16.62
CA LYS A 5 7.42 22.27 -16.50
C LYS A 5 6.31 22.23 -15.45
N LYS A 6 6.07 23.40 -14.83
CA LYS A 6 4.95 23.52 -13.89
C LYS A 6 3.62 23.32 -14.60
N LEU A 7 2.74 22.49 -14.01
CA LEU A 7 1.33 22.40 -14.43
C LEU A 7 0.68 23.76 -14.09
N LYS A 8 0.43 24.60 -15.09
CA LYS A 8 -0.10 25.95 -14.90
C LYS A 8 -1.62 25.97 -15.07
N THR A 9 -2.34 26.46 -14.09
CA THR A 9 -3.80 26.65 -14.13
C THR A 9 -4.26 27.93 -14.85
N ARG A 10 -3.36 28.91 -15.07
CA ARG A 10 -3.69 30.24 -15.60
C ARG A 10 -3.45 30.46 -17.08
N SER A 11 -2.87 29.52 -17.80
CA SER A 11 -2.52 29.67 -19.23
C SER A 11 -3.49 29.01 -20.22
N GLY A 12 -4.67 28.55 -19.78
CA GLY A 12 -5.66 27.88 -20.67
C GLY A 12 -5.32 26.43 -21.06
N GLU A 13 -4.13 25.94 -20.74
CA GLU A 13 -3.66 24.57 -21.00
C GLU A 13 -3.55 23.74 -19.70
N ALA A 14 -4.25 24.13 -18.65
CA ALA A 14 -4.22 23.39 -17.41
C ALA A 14 -5.00 22.09 -17.54
N VAL A 15 -4.34 20.97 -17.34
CA VAL A 15 -5.01 19.68 -17.16
C VAL A 15 -5.97 19.81 -15.98
N ARG A 16 -7.25 19.58 -16.22
CA ARG A 16 -8.25 19.58 -15.14
C ARG A 16 -7.98 18.42 -14.20
N LEU A 17 -8.19 18.62 -12.91
CA LEU A 17 -8.03 17.54 -11.93
C LEU A 17 -8.85 16.29 -12.31
N SER A 18 -10.07 16.50 -12.82
CA SER A 18 -10.92 15.39 -13.30
C SER A 18 -10.30 14.61 -14.45
N GLU A 19 -9.62 15.29 -15.38
CA GLU A 19 -8.92 14.64 -16.51
C GLU A 19 -7.73 13.82 -16.01
N LEU A 20 -6.98 14.36 -15.05
CA LEU A 20 -5.86 13.67 -14.43
C LEU A 20 -6.31 12.42 -13.66
N LEU A 21 -7.41 12.50 -12.91
CA LEU A 21 -7.97 11.36 -12.19
C LEU A 21 -8.50 10.29 -13.15
N ASN A 22 -9.20 10.69 -14.21
CA ASN A 22 -9.70 9.77 -15.24
C ASN A 22 -8.55 9.06 -15.97
N GLU A 23 -7.51 9.78 -16.37
CA GLU A 23 -6.31 9.20 -17.00
C GLU A 23 -5.64 8.17 -16.08
N ALA A 24 -5.55 8.44 -14.77
CA ALA A 24 -5.00 7.47 -13.82
C ALA A 24 -5.86 6.20 -13.72
N ILE A 25 -7.19 6.34 -13.75
CA ILE A 25 -8.13 5.20 -13.75
C ILE A 25 -7.98 4.40 -15.04
N ASP A 26 -7.96 5.06 -16.20
CA ASP A 26 -7.84 4.40 -17.51
C ASP A 26 -6.52 3.62 -17.63
N ARG A 27 -5.41 4.20 -17.18
CA ARG A 27 -4.10 3.50 -17.15
C ARG A 27 -4.11 2.32 -16.18
N ALA A 28 -4.71 2.47 -15.01
CA ALA A 28 -4.86 1.38 -14.05
C ALA A 28 -5.71 0.23 -14.63
N GLU A 29 -6.76 0.55 -15.40
CA GLU A 29 -7.58 -0.46 -16.09
C GLU A 29 -6.79 -1.20 -17.17
N VAL A 30 -6.05 -0.48 -18.00
CA VAL A 30 -5.20 -1.08 -19.05
C VAL A 30 -4.17 -2.04 -18.43
N ASP A 31 -3.48 -1.62 -17.36
CA ASP A 31 -2.49 -2.46 -16.67
C ASP A 31 -3.15 -3.69 -16.03
N LEU A 32 -4.30 -3.53 -15.39
CA LEU A 32 -5.05 -4.65 -14.79
C LEU A 32 -5.48 -5.67 -15.86
N ARG A 33 -6.04 -5.22 -16.98
CA ARG A 33 -6.45 -6.09 -18.09
C ARG A 33 -5.28 -6.86 -18.67
N LYS A 34 -4.13 -6.19 -18.85
CA LYS A 34 -2.90 -6.84 -19.31
C LYS A 34 -2.48 -7.95 -18.35
N ARG A 35 -2.43 -7.70 -17.03
CA ARG A 35 -2.09 -8.71 -16.02
C ARG A 35 -3.04 -9.88 -16.00
N LEU A 36 -4.36 -9.63 -16.07
CA LEU A 36 -5.36 -10.68 -16.14
C LEU A 36 -5.16 -11.56 -17.38
N SER A 37 -4.83 -10.95 -18.51
CA SER A 37 -4.51 -11.68 -19.75
C SER A 37 -3.25 -12.55 -19.60
N ASP A 38 -2.17 -11.98 -19.06
CA ASP A 38 -0.90 -12.69 -18.83
C ASP A 38 -1.06 -13.88 -17.86
N GLU A 39 -1.90 -13.70 -16.82
CA GLU A 39 -2.24 -14.75 -15.85
C GLU A 39 -3.34 -15.72 -16.35
N LYS A 40 -3.89 -15.50 -17.56
CA LYS A 40 -5.02 -16.26 -18.12
C LYS A 40 -6.25 -16.28 -17.19
N ARG A 41 -6.45 -15.20 -16.43
CA ARG A 41 -7.60 -14.99 -15.54
C ARG A 41 -8.67 -14.15 -16.23
N ARG A 42 -9.91 -14.46 -15.89
CA ARG A 42 -11.08 -13.68 -16.31
C ARG A 42 -11.79 -13.17 -15.08
N GLU A 43 -12.19 -11.91 -15.12
CA GLU A 43 -12.94 -11.26 -14.05
C GLU A 43 -14.12 -10.49 -14.67
N GLU A 44 -15.13 -10.23 -13.87
CA GLU A 44 -16.30 -9.46 -14.28
C GLU A 44 -15.93 -8.01 -14.59
N GLU A 45 -16.57 -7.41 -15.59
CA GLU A 45 -16.33 -6.00 -15.97
C GLU A 45 -16.54 -5.02 -14.82
N SER A 46 -17.53 -5.28 -13.94
CA SER A 46 -17.80 -4.51 -12.75
C SER A 46 -16.62 -4.54 -11.78
N PHE A 47 -16.00 -5.70 -11.58
CA PHE A 47 -14.82 -5.86 -10.74
C PHE A 47 -13.61 -5.13 -11.32
N ILE A 48 -13.37 -5.27 -12.63
CA ILE A 48 -12.25 -4.58 -13.32
C ILE A 48 -12.36 -3.06 -13.14
N LYS A 49 -13.54 -2.49 -13.39
CA LYS A 49 -13.79 -1.06 -13.22
C LYS A 49 -13.63 -0.60 -11.78
N GLN A 50 -14.14 -1.38 -10.83
CA GLN A 50 -14.01 -1.05 -9.41
C GLN A 50 -12.55 -1.03 -8.98
N VAL A 51 -11.77 -2.04 -9.34
CA VAL A 51 -10.33 -2.11 -9.00
C VAL A 51 -9.56 -1.00 -9.68
N ALA A 52 -9.79 -0.74 -10.97
CA ALA A 52 -9.14 0.32 -11.71
C ALA A 52 -9.41 1.70 -11.08
N THR A 53 -10.67 1.98 -10.74
CA THR A 53 -11.05 3.22 -10.06
C THR A 53 -10.35 3.36 -8.71
N THR A 54 -10.37 2.31 -7.89
CA THR A 54 -9.72 2.32 -6.57
C THR A 54 -8.22 2.56 -6.68
N VAL A 55 -7.54 1.82 -7.57
CA VAL A 55 -6.09 1.92 -7.76
C VAL A 55 -5.70 3.27 -8.35
N GLY A 56 -6.41 3.74 -9.39
CA GLY A 56 -6.13 5.01 -10.04
C GLY A 56 -6.27 6.20 -9.10
N LEU A 57 -7.38 6.28 -8.35
CA LEU A 57 -7.59 7.34 -7.37
C LEU A 57 -6.59 7.28 -6.22
N ALA A 58 -6.34 6.09 -5.67
CA ALA A 58 -5.36 5.90 -4.61
C ALA A 58 -3.95 6.29 -5.05
N ALA A 59 -3.56 5.96 -6.29
CA ALA A 59 -2.24 6.30 -6.82
C ALA A 59 -2.03 7.82 -6.89
N VAL A 60 -3.00 8.59 -7.37
CA VAL A 60 -2.90 10.06 -7.45
C VAL A 60 -2.86 10.68 -6.06
N LYS A 61 -3.80 10.32 -5.17
CA LYS A 61 -3.83 10.83 -3.79
C LYS A 61 -2.52 10.55 -3.04
N TYR A 62 -2.07 9.32 -3.11
CA TYR A 62 -0.85 8.90 -2.41
C TYR A 62 0.39 9.57 -2.99
N ALA A 63 0.49 9.71 -4.30
CA ALA A 63 1.62 10.38 -4.95
C ALA A 63 1.74 11.84 -4.49
N ASP A 64 0.64 12.55 -4.30
CA ASP A 64 0.62 13.91 -3.78
C ASP A 64 0.98 13.95 -2.29
N LEU A 65 0.33 13.13 -1.46
CA LEU A 65 0.53 13.09 -0.01
C LEU A 65 1.92 12.55 0.41
N SER A 66 2.55 11.72 -0.42
CA SER A 66 3.88 11.18 -0.16
C SER A 66 5.01 12.18 -0.37
N GLN A 67 4.71 13.33 -1.00
CA GLN A 67 5.67 14.40 -1.19
C GLN A 67 5.63 15.40 -0.02
N ASN A 68 6.78 15.96 0.30
CA ASN A 68 6.80 17.09 1.22
C ASN A 68 6.14 18.30 0.52
N ARG A 69 5.05 18.84 1.10
CA ARG A 69 4.25 19.93 0.54
C ARG A 69 5.01 21.23 0.22
N VAL A 70 6.19 21.42 0.81
CA VAL A 70 7.02 22.61 0.56
C VAL A 70 8.05 22.39 -0.55
N THR A 71 8.14 21.20 -1.12
CA THR A 71 9.05 20.87 -2.22
C THR A 71 8.30 20.67 -3.53
N ASN A 72 8.99 20.94 -4.63
CA ASN A 72 8.47 20.58 -5.94
C ASN A 72 8.72 19.11 -6.21
N TYR A 73 7.76 18.42 -6.85
CA TYR A 73 7.94 17.04 -7.33
C TYR A 73 7.56 16.92 -8.79
N GLN A 74 8.12 15.93 -9.45
CA GLN A 74 7.78 15.61 -10.83
C GLN A 74 6.63 14.62 -10.85
N PHE A 75 5.49 15.04 -11.39
CA PHE A 75 4.32 14.19 -11.59
C PHE A 75 4.59 13.21 -12.73
N SER A 76 4.33 11.92 -12.52
CA SER A 76 4.44 10.87 -13.53
C SER A 76 3.45 9.74 -13.24
N PHE A 77 2.56 9.44 -14.20
CA PHE A 77 1.62 8.33 -14.10
C PHE A 77 2.33 6.99 -13.96
N ASP A 78 3.39 6.76 -14.71
CA ASP A 78 4.12 5.50 -14.68
C ASP A 78 4.74 5.23 -13.31
N ARG A 79 5.27 6.29 -12.66
CA ARG A 79 5.83 6.17 -11.31
C ARG A 79 4.76 5.91 -10.26
N MET A 80 3.62 6.64 -10.29
CA MET A 80 2.60 6.51 -9.24
C MET A 80 1.80 5.21 -9.33
N LEU A 81 1.66 4.63 -10.52
CA LEU A 81 0.98 3.37 -10.76
C LEU A 81 1.90 2.14 -10.63
N ALA A 82 3.21 2.35 -10.43
CA ALA A 82 4.17 1.27 -10.30
C ALA A 82 3.89 0.40 -9.07
N LEU A 83 4.07 -0.93 -9.22
CA LEU A 83 4.05 -1.88 -8.10
C LEU A 83 5.38 -1.92 -7.33
N GLN A 84 6.23 -0.92 -7.48
CA GLN A 84 7.51 -0.78 -6.81
C GLN A 84 7.71 0.65 -6.35
N GLY A 85 8.48 0.82 -5.28
CA GLY A 85 8.70 2.14 -4.68
C GLY A 85 7.56 2.57 -3.75
N ASN A 86 7.64 3.82 -3.30
CA ASN A 86 6.67 4.40 -2.36
C ASN A 86 5.40 4.84 -3.09
N THR A 87 4.50 3.87 -3.37
CA THR A 87 3.28 4.03 -4.17
C THR A 87 2.09 3.34 -3.51
N ALA A 88 0.87 3.83 -3.76
CA ALA A 88 -0.34 3.18 -3.27
C ALA A 88 -0.49 1.72 -3.77
N PRO A 89 -0.24 1.39 -5.07
CA PRO A 89 -0.28 0.01 -5.53
C PRO A 89 0.67 -0.93 -4.78
N TYR A 90 1.84 -0.45 -4.35
CA TYR A 90 2.78 -1.24 -3.55
C TYR A 90 2.22 -1.59 -2.17
N LEU A 91 1.57 -0.62 -1.49
CA LEU A 91 0.93 -0.86 -0.19
C LEU A 91 -0.27 -1.82 -0.32
N LEU A 92 -1.10 -1.60 -1.34
CA LEU A 92 -2.23 -2.49 -1.64
C LEU A 92 -1.77 -3.92 -1.91
N TYR A 93 -0.61 -4.11 -2.55
CA TYR A 93 -0.05 -5.42 -2.80
C TYR A 93 0.31 -6.17 -1.50
N ALA A 94 0.85 -5.48 -0.48
CA ALA A 94 1.07 -6.08 0.84
C ALA A 94 -0.25 -6.59 1.47
N LEU A 95 -1.34 -5.81 1.37
CA LEU A 95 -2.66 -6.24 1.84
C LEU A 95 -3.20 -7.44 1.07
N VAL A 96 -2.99 -7.50 -0.25
CA VAL A 96 -3.40 -8.64 -1.10
C VAL A 96 -2.65 -9.91 -0.69
N ARG A 97 -1.37 -9.83 -0.34
CA ARG A 97 -0.59 -10.95 0.21
C ARG A 97 -1.19 -11.45 1.52
N ILE A 98 -1.53 -10.57 2.46
CA ILE A 98 -2.15 -10.93 3.74
C ILE A 98 -3.54 -11.56 3.51
N ALA A 99 -4.36 -10.98 2.65
CA ALA A 99 -5.64 -11.56 2.27
C ALA A 99 -5.49 -12.94 1.62
N GLY A 100 -4.41 -13.18 0.88
CA GLY A 100 -4.04 -14.48 0.32
C GLY A 100 -3.73 -15.52 1.39
N ILE A 101 -3.04 -15.13 2.48
CA ILE A 101 -2.80 -16.00 3.64
C ILE A 101 -4.13 -16.39 4.28
N ALA A 102 -5.01 -15.42 4.55
CA ALA A 102 -6.32 -15.66 5.14
C ALA A 102 -7.17 -16.65 4.31
N ARG A 103 -7.21 -16.48 3.00
CA ARG A 103 -7.95 -17.38 2.10
C ARG A 103 -7.40 -18.81 2.05
N LYS A 104 -6.10 -18.99 2.26
CA LYS A 104 -5.45 -20.31 2.23
C LYS A 104 -5.55 -21.07 3.57
N GLY A 105 -6.33 -20.60 4.51
CA GLY A 105 -6.60 -21.29 5.79
C GLY A 105 -5.93 -20.61 7.00
N GLY A 106 -5.48 -19.40 6.83
CA GLY A 106 -5.02 -18.58 7.94
C GLY A 106 -6.20 -17.82 8.55
N ASP A 107 -6.79 -18.33 9.62
CA ASP A 107 -7.75 -17.54 10.38
C ASP A 107 -6.99 -16.42 11.10
N LEU A 108 -7.17 -15.17 10.62
CA LEU A 108 -6.55 -13.99 11.22
C LEU A 108 -7.28 -13.55 12.50
N LYS A 109 -7.67 -14.51 13.36
CA LYS A 109 -8.26 -14.18 14.65
C LYS A 109 -7.23 -13.60 15.61
N THR A 110 -7.72 -12.79 16.53
CA THR A 110 -6.91 -12.37 17.67
C THR A 110 -6.68 -13.60 18.54
N THR A 111 -5.44 -13.97 18.76
CA THR A 111 -5.10 -15.01 19.73
C THR A 111 -4.93 -14.40 21.11
N THR A 112 -5.36 -15.14 22.14
CA THR A 112 -5.07 -14.88 23.55
C THR A 112 -3.93 -15.76 24.07
N GLU A 113 -3.37 -16.60 23.20
CA GLU A 113 -2.24 -17.47 23.51
C GLU A 113 -0.94 -16.67 23.62
N GLU A 114 0.04 -17.25 24.27
CA GLU A 114 1.39 -16.70 24.32
C GLU A 114 1.99 -16.63 22.91
N LEU A 115 2.50 -15.46 22.54
CA LEU A 115 3.11 -15.25 21.23
C LEU A 115 4.58 -15.66 21.27
N LEU A 116 4.99 -16.49 20.32
CA LEU A 116 6.37 -16.97 20.15
C LEU A 116 6.98 -16.38 18.87
N PHE A 117 8.12 -15.71 19.03
CA PHE A 117 8.86 -15.09 17.94
C PHE A 117 10.30 -15.61 17.96
N ASN A 118 10.66 -16.39 16.95
CA ASN A 118 11.95 -17.07 16.84
C ASN A 118 12.83 -16.53 15.72
N GLU A 119 12.24 -15.82 14.73
CA GLU A 119 12.94 -15.35 13.55
C GLU A 119 13.27 -13.86 13.65
N PRO A 120 14.43 -13.40 13.19
CA PRO A 120 14.79 -11.98 13.19
C PRO A 120 13.76 -11.10 12.46
N GLN A 121 13.17 -11.60 11.37
CA GLN A 121 12.18 -10.87 10.56
C GLN A 121 10.87 -10.64 11.31
N GLU A 122 10.50 -11.52 12.25
CA GLU A 122 9.35 -11.31 13.14
C GLU A 122 9.61 -10.10 14.06
N TRP A 123 10.81 -10.02 14.63
CA TRP A 123 11.21 -8.91 15.48
C TRP A 123 11.36 -7.60 14.72
N ASP A 124 11.84 -7.63 13.46
CA ASP A 124 11.89 -6.46 12.60
C ASP A 124 10.48 -5.92 12.35
N LEU A 125 9.52 -6.80 12.06
CA LEU A 125 8.13 -6.42 11.84
C LEU A 125 7.47 -5.87 13.11
N ILE A 126 7.72 -6.47 14.28
CA ILE A 126 7.23 -5.98 15.57
C ILE A 126 7.75 -4.57 15.84
N ARG A 127 9.06 -4.33 15.68
CA ARG A 127 9.66 -3.01 15.90
C ARG A 127 9.03 -1.95 14.98
N GLU A 128 8.78 -2.30 13.73
CA GLU A 128 8.15 -1.39 12.78
C GLU A 128 6.69 -1.09 13.15
N LEU A 129 5.93 -2.10 13.57
CA LEU A 129 4.55 -1.92 14.02
C LEU A 129 4.45 -1.02 15.26
N LEU A 130 5.39 -1.15 16.21
CA LEU A 130 5.42 -0.34 17.42
C LEU A 130 5.74 1.15 17.17
N ARG A 131 6.27 1.52 16.00
CA ARG A 131 6.53 2.91 15.64
C ARG A 131 5.27 3.70 15.28
N PHE A 132 4.14 3.03 14.99
CA PHE A 132 2.95 3.66 14.42
C PHE A 132 2.45 4.86 15.23
N ASP A 133 2.29 4.70 16.54
CA ASP A 133 1.78 5.77 17.41
C ASP A 133 2.71 7.00 17.40
N GLY A 134 4.03 6.78 17.42
CA GLY A 134 5.01 7.85 17.30
C GLY A 134 4.93 8.60 15.97
N ILE A 135 4.73 7.87 14.87
CA ILE A 135 4.54 8.48 13.54
C ILE A 135 3.26 9.32 13.48
N ILE A 136 2.17 8.87 14.09
CA ILE A 136 0.93 9.66 14.15
C ILE A 136 1.15 10.96 14.94
N ALA A 137 1.86 10.89 16.08
CA ALA A 137 2.20 12.08 16.85
C ALA A 137 3.09 13.07 16.07
N GLU A 138 4.09 12.57 15.32
CA GLU A 138 4.92 13.41 14.43
C GLU A 138 4.07 14.09 13.33
N VAL A 139 3.13 13.35 12.72
CA VAL A 139 2.23 13.91 11.69
C VAL A 139 1.32 14.98 12.27
N GLU A 140 0.81 14.80 13.48
CA GLU A 140 -0.01 15.77 14.18
C GLU A 140 0.77 17.05 14.48
N GLU A 141 2.00 16.94 14.97
CA GLU A 141 2.86 18.09 15.31
C GLU A 141 3.34 18.84 14.07
N GLU A 142 3.87 18.12 13.08
CA GLU A 142 4.51 18.72 11.90
C GLU A 142 3.52 19.05 10.77
N LEU A 143 2.30 18.49 10.78
CA LEU A 143 1.30 18.55 9.71
C LEU A 143 1.86 18.08 8.35
N LEU A 144 2.71 17.02 8.37
CA LEU A 144 3.40 16.46 7.22
C LEU A 144 2.91 15.02 6.93
N PRO A 145 1.84 14.84 6.12
CA PRO A 145 1.30 13.52 5.81
C PRO A 145 2.31 12.58 5.11
N ASN A 146 3.34 13.11 4.46
CA ASN A 146 4.40 12.31 3.87
C ASN A 146 5.19 11.48 4.90
N ARG A 147 5.20 11.85 6.19
CA ARG A 147 5.75 11.02 7.26
C ARG A 147 4.99 9.69 7.36
N LEU A 148 3.65 9.76 7.36
CA LEU A 148 2.82 8.56 7.38
C LEU A 148 2.99 7.73 6.10
N CYS A 149 3.04 8.36 4.93
CA CYS A 149 3.29 7.66 3.67
C CYS A 149 4.62 6.87 3.71
N ASN A 150 5.70 7.51 4.17
CA ASN A 150 7.01 6.86 4.28
C ASN A 150 6.98 5.68 5.26
N TYR A 151 6.34 5.87 6.41
CA TYR A 151 6.16 4.79 7.39
C TYR A 151 5.39 3.59 6.80
N LEU A 152 4.27 3.82 6.13
CA LEU A 152 3.48 2.74 5.51
C LEU A 152 4.27 1.99 4.43
N PHE A 153 5.11 2.70 3.69
CA PHE A 153 6.01 2.09 2.73
C PHE A 153 7.08 1.23 3.42
N GLU A 154 7.74 1.74 4.48
CA GLU A 154 8.72 0.99 5.27
C GLU A 154 8.09 -0.26 5.90
N LEU A 155 6.91 -0.13 6.51
CA LEU A 155 6.15 -1.25 7.07
C LEU A 155 5.85 -2.30 6.00
N SER A 156 5.44 -1.88 4.80
CA SER A 156 5.18 -2.80 3.68
C SER A 156 6.45 -3.52 3.22
N GLN A 157 7.60 -2.84 3.22
CA GLN A 157 8.88 -3.47 2.89
C GLN A 157 9.31 -4.51 3.94
N VAL A 158 9.16 -4.16 5.23
CA VAL A 158 9.49 -5.08 6.34
C VAL A 158 8.56 -6.30 6.28
N PHE A 159 7.25 -6.08 6.07
CA PHE A 159 6.30 -7.16 5.90
C PHE A 159 6.62 -8.06 4.70
N ASN A 160 6.99 -7.49 3.56
CA ASN A 160 7.34 -8.28 2.38
C ASN A 160 8.57 -9.16 2.63
N ARG A 161 9.59 -8.66 3.33
CA ARG A 161 10.75 -9.50 3.74
C ARG A 161 10.34 -10.64 4.67
N PHE A 162 9.51 -10.34 5.67
CA PHE A 162 8.94 -11.36 6.55
C PHE A 162 8.17 -12.42 5.74
N TYR A 163 7.27 -12.00 4.87
CA TYR A 163 6.46 -12.90 4.04
C TYR A 163 7.31 -13.81 3.13
N ASP A 164 8.36 -13.28 2.54
CA ASP A 164 9.21 -14.01 1.59
C ASP A 164 10.17 -15.00 2.29
N GLN A 165 10.57 -14.74 3.54
CA GLN A 165 11.59 -15.50 4.25
C GLN A 165 11.04 -16.39 5.36
N VAL A 166 9.88 -16.07 5.93
CA VAL A 166 9.31 -16.77 7.09
C VAL A 166 8.04 -17.51 6.68
N PRO A 167 8.00 -18.86 6.76
CA PRO A 167 6.81 -19.62 6.41
C PRO A 167 5.69 -19.36 7.43
N VAL A 168 4.56 -18.81 7.01
CA VAL A 168 3.41 -18.54 7.89
C VAL A 168 2.53 -19.79 8.06
N LEU A 169 1.95 -20.27 6.96
CA LEU A 169 0.97 -21.38 7.01
C LEU A 169 1.59 -22.77 7.21
N LYS A 170 2.89 -22.92 6.89
CA LYS A 170 3.63 -24.18 7.02
C LYS A 170 4.41 -24.30 8.34
N ALA A 171 4.29 -23.31 9.22
CA ALA A 171 4.90 -23.35 10.54
C ALA A 171 4.17 -24.33 11.48
N ASP A 172 4.83 -24.71 12.58
CA ASP A 172 4.16 -25.38 13.71
C ASP A 172 3.03 -24.50 14.29
N ASP A 173 2.12 -25.10 15.05
CA ASP A 173 0.89 -24.42 15.48
C ASP A 173 1.16 -23.16 16.32
N ALA A 174 2.16 -23.18 17.20
CA ALA A 174 2.48 -22.04 18.05
C ALA A 174 3.09 -20.88 17.25
N SER A 175 4.08 -21.16 16.42
CA SER A 175 4.70 -20.16 15.51
C SER A 175 3.69 -19.64 14.51
N ARG A 176 2.80 -20.51 13.99
CA ARG A 176 1.77 -20.12 13.02
C ARG A 176 0.79 -19.13 13.63
N SER A 177 0.32 -19.35 14.86
CA SER A 177 -0.59 -18.45 15.57
C SER A 177 0.02 -17.05 15.71
N SER A 178 1.28 -16.97 16.14
CA SER A 178 2.03 -15.71 16.29
C SER A 178 2.22 -14.98 14.98
N ARG A 179 2.57 -15.69 13.91
CA ARG A 179 2.78 -15.15 12.55
C ARG A 179 1.48 -14.64 11.93
N LEU A 180 0.37 -15.34 12.16
CA LEU A 180 -0.96 -14.87 11.74
C LEU A 180 -1.37 -13.60 12.48
N ALA A 181 -1.06 -13.49 13.79
CA ALA A 181 -1.30 -12.27 14.56
C ALA A 181 -0.50 -11.08 14.00
N LEU A 182 0.78 -11.28 13.63
CA LEU A 182 1.59 -10.26 12.95
C LEU A 182 1.01 -9.86 11.59
N CYS A 183 0.57 -10.82 10.78
CA CYS A 183 -0.09 -10.54 9.50
C CYS A 183 -1.35 -9.69 9.70
N ARG A 184 -2.17 -10.03 10.69
CA ARG A 184 -3.39 -9.27 11.01
C ARG A 184 -3.05 -7.85 11.43
N LEU A 185 -2.17 -7.68 12.42
CA LEU A 185 -1.80 -6.36 12.92
C LEU A 185 -1.21 -5.49 11.81
N THR A 186 -0.38 -6.08 10.95
CA THR A 186 0.14 -5.37 9.76
C THR A 186 -0.99 -4.90 8.83
N ALA A 187 -1.96 -5.77 8.54
CA ALA A 187 -3.09 -5.38 7.69
C ALA A 187 -3.94 -4.28 8.33
N ASP A 188 -4.20 -4.37 9.63
CA ASP A 188 -5.00 -3.38 10.35
C ASP A 188 -4.27 -2.02 10.40
N THR A 189 -2.95 -2.02 10.65
CA THR A 189 -2.13 -0.80 10.64
C THR A 189 -2.05 -0.16 9.24
N LEU A 190 -1.82 -0.96 8.19
CA LEU A 190 -1.82 -0.46 6.81
C LEU A 190 -3.17 0.13 6.41
N LYS A 191 -4.28 -0.55 6.73
CA LYS A 191 -5.63 -0.06 6.44
C LYS A 191 -5.92 1.24 7.20
N LEU A 192 -5.60 1.29 8.49
CA LEU A 192 -5.81 2.50 9.30
C LEU A 192 -5.00 3.67 8.74
N GLY A 193 -3.71 3.46 8.47
CA GLY A 193 -2.84 4.50 7.91
C GLY A 193 -3.32 5.00 6.55
N MET A 194 -3.73 4.10 5.64
CA MET A 194 -4.29 4.50 4.35
C MET A 194 -5.62 5.23 4.49
N ASN A 195 -6.49 4.84 5.43
CA ASN A 195 -7.74 5.54 5.70
C ASN A 195 -7.51 6.95 6.26
N LEU A 196 -6.47 7.17 7.06
CA LEU A 196 -6.08 8.50 7.54
C LEU A 196 -5.59 9.41 6.41
N LEU A 197 -5.08 8.85 5.33
CA LEU A 197 -4.66 9.57 4.12
C LEU A 197 -5.84 9.82 3.14
N GLY A 198 -7.00 9.23 3.37
CA GLY A 198 -8.22 9.39 2.57
C GLY A 198 -8.41 8.30 1.55
#